data_0bfb8ee80fe8a05bbfc8e9215a3ee759
#
_entry.id   0bfb8ee80fe8a05bbfc8e9215a3ee759
#
_cell.length_a   1.000
_cell.length_b   1.000
_cell.length_c   1.000
_cell.angle_alpha   90.00
_cell.angle_beta   90.00
_cell.angle_gamma   90.00
#
_symmetry.space_group_name_H-M   'P 1'
#
loop_
_entity.id
_entity.type
_entity.pdbx_description
1 polymer ?
#
loop_
_entity_poly.entity_id
_entity_poly.type
_entity_poly.pdbx_seq_one_letter_code
_entity_poly.pdbx_strand_id
1 'polypeptide(L)'
;MTPEEARQFRDDVLNIVSQIPSGQVTTYGIIAAWAGWPSHSRMVGRTLRYTPGAEQLPCHRMVNREGRTAPGWSRQRLLLEQEGVHFKPNGHVDMDRHLWEP
;
A
#
# COMPACT_ATOMS: atom_id res chain seq x y z
N MET A 1 21.60 -2.44 2.13
CA MET A 1 20.88 -1.90 3.29
C MET A 1 21.42 -2.53 4.56
N THR A 2 21.83 -1.70 5.51
CA THR A 2 22.31 -2.20 6.81
C THR A 2 21.13 -2.63 7.68
N PRO A 3 21.36 -3.41 8.77
CA PRO A 3 20.28 -3.76 9.69
C PRO A 3 19.57 -2.53 10.29
N GLU A 4 20.31 -1.46 10.56
CA GLU A 4 19.72 -0.22 11.07
C GLU A 4 18.85 0.47 10.03
N GLU A 5 19.33 0.51 8.78
CA GLU A 5 18.55 1.05 7.67
C GLU A 5 17.30 0.22 7.42
N ALA A 6 17.38 -1.11 7.57
CA ALA A 6 16.24 -1.99 7.41
C ALA A 6 15.17 -1.74 8.48
N ARG A 7 15.58 -1.49 9.73
CA ARG A 7 14.65 -1.14 10.80
C ARG A 7 13.99 0.21 10.54
N GLN A 8 14.77 1.20 10.11
CA GLN A 8 14.26 2.51 9.79
C GLN A 8 13.28 2.44 8.61
N PHE A 9 13.62 1.67 7.59
CA PHE A 9 12.74 1.44 6.45
C PHE A 9 11.40 0.85 6.90
N ARG A 10 11.44 -0.18 7.73
CA ARG A 10 10.23 -0.80 8.26
C ARG A 10 9.38 0.21 9.01
N ASP A 11 9.99 0.99 9.90
CA ASP A 11 9.26 1.96 10.71
C ASP A 11 8.64 3.05 9.82
N ASP A 12 9.38 3.52 8.82
CA ASP A 12 8.89 4.52 7.88
C ASP A 12 7.73 3.98 7.05
N VAL A 13 7.84 2.74 6.55
CA VAL A 13 6.77 2.11 5.79
C VAL A 13 5.49 2.01 6.62
N LEU A 14 5.59 1.51 7.84
CA LEU A 14 4.43 1.36 8.71
C LEU A 14 3.79 2.72 9.01
N ASN A 15 4.60 3.73 9.26
CA ASN A 15 4.12 5.08 9.53
C ASN A 15 3.40 5.67 8.32
N ILE A 16 3.98 5.56 7.13
CA ILE A 16 3.36 6.11 5.91
C ILE A 16 2.04 5.40 5.60
N VAL A 17 2.02 4.07 5.69
CA VAL A 17 0.80 3.30 5.42
C VAL A 17 -0.31 3.68 6.38
N SER A 18 0.02 3.95 7.65
CA SER A 18 -0.97 4.37 8.64
C SER A 18 -1.68 5.68 8.27
N GLN A 19 -1.10 6.47 7.38
CA GLN A 19 -1.62 7.79 7.00
C GLN A 19 -2.49 7.76 5.75
N ILE A 20 -2.57 6.63 5.03
CA ILE A 20 -3.37 6.56 3.80
C ILE A 20 -4.85 6.82 4.14
N PRO A 21 -5.46 7.87 3.59
CA PRO A 21 -6.84 8.20 3.93
C PRO A 21 -7.83 7.18 3.39
N SER A 22 -8.96 7.03 4.07
CA SER A 22 -10.09 6.27 3.56
C SER A 22 -10.54 6.82 2.20
N GLY A 23 -10.84 5.95 1.27
CA GLY A 23 -11.25 6.35 -0.09
C GLY A 23 -10.09 6.61 -1.03
N GLN A 24 -8.86 6.44 -0.56
CA GLN A 24 -7.66 6.60 -1.38
C GLN A 24 -6.78 5.35 -1.32
N VAL A 25 -5.95 5.20 -2.34
CA VAL A 25 -5.00 4.08 -2.45
C VAL A 25 -3.63 4.62 -2.83
N THR A 26 -2.59 3.86 -2.52
CA THR A 26 -1.24 4.16 -2.98
C THR A 26 -0.53 2.89 -3.41
N THR A 27 0.69 3.04 -3.92
CA THR A 27 1.43 1.91 -4.48
C THR A 27 2.64 1.56 -3.63
N TYR A 28 3.10 0.33 -3.76
CA TYR A 28 4.31 -0.13 -3.09
C TYR A 28 5.53 0.70 -3.49
N GLY A 29 5.61 1.11 -4.77
CA GLY A 29 6.71 1.94 -5.25
C GLY A 29 6.72 3.34 -4.65
N ILE A 30 5.55 3.96 -4.50
CA ILE A 30 5.44 5.28 -3.88
C ILE A 30 5.88 5.21 -2.41
N ILE A 31 5.41 4.21 -1.67
CA ILE A 31 5.81 4.03 -0.27
C ILE A 31 7.31 3.80 -0.16
N ALA A 32 7.88 2.94 -1.01
CA ALA A 32 9.32 2.69 -1.01
C ALA A 32 10.12 3.97 -1.26
N ALA A 33 9.69 4.79 -2.22
CA ALA A 33 10.35 6.05 -2.54
C ALA A 33 10.30 7.02 -1.35
N TRP A 34 9.15 7.14 -0.70
CA TRP A 34 8.99 8.02 0.46
C TRP A 34 9.77 7.53 1.67
N ALA A 35 10.00 6.22 1.78
CA ALA A 35 10.88 5.64 2.81
C ALA A 35 12.37 5.76 2.44
N GLY A 36 12.70 6.40 1.30
CA GLY A 36 14.07 6.65 0.90
C GLY A 36 14.73 5.55 0.07
N TRP A 37 13.99 4.51 -0.30
CA TRP A 37 14.52 3.35 -1.01
C TRP A 37 13.64 2.96 -2.20
N PRO A 38 13.60 3.78 -3.27
CA PRO A 38 12.63 3.62 -4.37
C PRO A 38 12.72 2.29 -5.12
N SER A 39 13.87 1.60 -5.06
CA SER A 39 14.03 0.30 -5.69
C SER A 39 13.55 -0.87 -4.82
N HIS A 40 13.02 -0.60 -3.62
CA HIS A 40 12.69 -1.62 -2.63
C HIS A 40 11.17 -1.82 -2.45
N SER A 41 10.39 -1.72 -3.51
CA SER A 41 8.94 -1.88 -3.44
C SER A 41 8.50 -3.24 -2.91
N ARG A 42 9.27 -4.31 -3.23
CA ARG A 42 8.96 -5.65 -2.71
C ARG A 42 9.11 -5.74 -1.20
N MET A 43 10.07 -4.99 -0.63
CA MET A 43 10.25 -4.95 0.81
C MET A 43 9.08 -4.29 1.52
N VAL A 44 8.40 -3.35 0.87
CA VAL A 44 7.16 -2.77 1.43
C VAL A 44 6.13 -3.86 1.66
N GLY A 45 5.87 -4.68 0.64
CA GLY A 45 4.92 -5.79 0.77
C GLY A 45 5.32 -6.78 1.85
N ARG A 46 6.60 -7.14 1.92
CA ARG A 46 7.11 -8.04 2.97
C ARG A 46 6.95 -7.44 4.36
N THR A 47 7.24 -6.16 4.51
CA THR A 47 7.09 -5.46 5.78
C THR A 47 5.65 -5.54 6.27
N LEU A 48 4.69 -5.27 5.40
CA LEU A 48 3.28 -5.32 5.76
C LEU A 48 2.81 -6.74 6.05
N ARG A 49 3.36 -7.73 5.35
CA ARG A 49 2.96 -9.12 5.52
C ARG A 49 3.50 -9.75 6.79
N TYR A 50 4.74 -9.41 7.16
CA TYR A 50 5.46 -10.14 8.21
C TYR A 50 5.69 -9.36 9.50
N THR A 51 5.36 -8.08 9.55
CA THR A 51 5.50 -7.32 10.79
C THR A 51 4.28 -7.57 11.69
N PRO A 52 4.50 -8.06 12.93
CA PRO A 52 3.39 -8.25 13.86
C PRO A 52 2.61 -6.95 14.09
N GLY A 53 1.29 -7.03 14.02
CA GLY A 53 0.41 -5.87 14.21
C GLY A 53 0.15 -5.06 12.95
N ALA A 54 0.87 -5.32 11.85
CA ALA A 54 0.67 -4.58 10.60
C ALA A 54 -0.74 -4.82 10.01
N GLU A 55 -1.39 -5.92 10.35
CA GLU A 55 -2.75 -6.20 9.90
C GLU A 55 -3.79 -5.20 10.44
N GLN A 56 -3.42 -4.40 11.43
CA GLN A 56 -4.27 -3.32 11.95
C GLN A 56 -4.16 -2.05 11.13
N LEU A 57 -3.17 -1.98 10.23
CA LEU A 57 -3.00 -0.85 9.32
C LEU A 57 -3.92 -1.00 8.10
N PRO A 58 -4.20 0.10 7.39
CA PRO A 58 -5.05 0.03 6.20
C PRO A 58 -4.32 -0.58 4.98
N CYS A 59 -3.83 -1.81 5.12
CA CYS A 59 -3.09 -2.49 4.07
C CYS A 59 -3.92 -2.71 2.80
N HIS A 60 -5.24 -2.73 2.92
CA HIS A 60 -6.14 -2.85 1.77
C HIS A 60 -6.07 -1.62 0.84
N ARG A 61 -5.51 -0.49 1.31
CA ARG A 61 -5.32 0.71 0.50
C ARG A 61 -4.02 0.68 -0.31
N MET A 62 -3.36 -0.48 -0.35
CA MET A 62 -2.16 -0.69 -1.14
C MET A 62 -2.50 -1.48 -2.40
N VAL A 63 -2.12 -0.95 -3.56
CA VAL A 63 -2.31 -1.60 -4.85
C VAL A 63 -1.01 -1.50 -5.66
N ASN A 64 -0.94 -2.20 -6.80
CA ASN A 64 0.20 -2.01 -7.67
C ASN A 64 0.04 -0.70 -8.48
N ARG A 65 1.05 -0.34 -9.26
CA ARG A 65 1.04 0.93 -10.01
C ARG A 65 -0.08 1.03 -11.05
N GLU A 66 -0.66 -0.09 -11.44
CA GLU A 66 -1.78 -0.13 -12.37
C GLU A 66 -3.13 -0.11 -11.68
N GLY A 67 -3.14 -0.13 -10.35
CA GLY A 67 -4.37 -0.17 -9.56
C GLY A 67 -4.88 -1.58 -9.29
N ARG A 68 -4.05 -2.61 -9.56
CA ARG A 68 -4.46 -3.99 -9.33
C ARG A 68 -4.37 -4.32 -7.84
N THR A 69 -5.41 -4.97 -7.33
CA THR A 69 -5.43 -5.46 -5.95
C THR A 69 -4.55 -6.71 -5.79
N ALA A 70 -4.25 -7.06 -4.53
CA ALA A 70 -3.38 -8.18 -4.22
C ALA A 70 -4.02 -9.51 -4.65
N PRO A 71 -3.29 -10.35 -5.40
CA PRO A 71 -3.79 -11.67 -5.76
C PRO A 71 -4.12 -12.49 -4.51
N GLY A 72 -5.25 -13.19 -4.55
CA GLY A 72 -5.66 -14.06 -3.44
C GLY A 72 -6.31 -13.35 -2.27
N TRP A 73 -6.46 -12.04 -2.31
CA TRP A 73 -7.14 -11.28 -1.26
C TRP A 73 -8.47 -10.73 -1.78
N SER A 74 -9.47 -11.58 -1.87
CA SER A 74 -10.77 -11.22 -2.44
C SER A 74 -11.51 -10.13 -1.68
N ARG A 75 -11.28 -10.01 -0.37
CA ARG A 75 -11.93 -8.99 0.45
C ARG A 75 -11.39 -7.57 0.20
N GLN A 76 -10.21 -7.44 -0.39
CA GLN A 76 -9.60 -6.12 -0.59
C GLN A 76 -10.50 -5.20 -1.39
N ARG A 77 -11.04 -5.69 -2.51
CA ARG A 77 -11.94 -4.90 -3.35
C ARG A 77 -13.18 -4.46 -2.58
N LEU A 78 -13.78 -5.37 -1.84
CA LEU A 78 -14.98 -5.06 -1.05
C LEU A 78 -14.70 -3.95 -0.04
N LEU A 79 -13.57 -4.03 0.66
CA LEU A 79 -13.18 -3.02 1.63
C LEU A 79 -12.99 -1.65 0.97
N LEU A 80 -12.36 -1.63 -0.21
CA LEU A 80 -12.15 -0.39 -0.96
C LEU A 80 -13.47 0.18 -1.49
N GLU A 81 -14.35 -0.67 -1.99
CA GLU A 81 -15.68 -0.23 -2.45
C GLU A 81 -16.50 0.36 -1.32
N GLN A 82 -16.39 -0.19 -0.12
CA GLN A 82 -17.05 0.36 1.06
C GLN A 82 -16.54 1.75 1.43
N GLU A 83 -15.34 2.09 1.01
CA GLU A 83 -14.76 3.43 1.20
C GLU A 83 -15.05 4.37 0.04
N GLY A 84 -15.81 3.93 -0.95
CA GLY A 84 -16.15 4.75 -2.11
C GLY A 84 -15.12 4.71 -3.24
N VAL A 85 -14.18 3.77 -3.21
CA VAL A 85 -13.17 3.62 -4.27
C VAL A 85 -13.84 3.03 -5.52
N HIS A 86 -13.61 3.67 -6.67
CA HIS A 86 -14.16 3.24 -7.95
C HIS A 86 -13.19 2.32 -8.68
N PHE A 87 -13.74 1.25 -9.27
CA PHE A 87 -12.99 0.29 -10.08
C PHE A 87 -13.40 0.43 -11.54
N LYS A 88 -12.41 0.32 -12.43
CA LYS A 88 -12.63 0.31 -13.87
C LYS A 88 -13.15 -1.05 -14.32
N PRO A 89 -13.68 -1.15 -15.58
CA PRO A 89 -14.16 -2.45 -16.10
C PRO A 89 -13.12 -3.57 -16.07
N ASN A 90 -11.82 -3.24 -16.14
CA ASN A 90 -10.76 -4.24 -16.06
C ASN A 90 -10.49 -4.76 -14.64
N GLY A 91 -11.22 -4.24 -13.63
CA GLY A 91 -11.07 -4.64 -12.23
C GLY A 91 -9.98 -3.89 -11.47
N HIS A 92 -9.33 -2.92 -12.11
CA HIS A 92 -8.32 -2.10 -11.45
C HIS A 92 -8.95 -0.85 -10.85
N VAL A 93 -8.36 -0.36 -9.75
CA VAL A 93 -8.76 0.92 -9.15
C VAL A 93 -8.57 2.04 -10.18
N ASP A 94 -9.51 2.96 -10.21
CA ASP A 94 -9.36 4.18 -11.02
C ASP A 94 -8.35 5.11 -10.33
N MET A 95 -7.09 4.98 -10.72
CA MET A 95 -5.98 5.67 -10.08
C MET A 95 -6.04 7.18 -10.27
N ASP A 96 -6.62 7.67 -11.38
CA ASP A 96 -6.76 9.11 -11.59
C ASP A 96 -7.63 9.76 -10.51
N ARG A 97 -8.58 9.00 -9.96
CA ARG A 97 -9.53 9.50 -8.96
C ARG A 97 -9.07 9.26 -7.52
N HIS A 98 -8.28 8.21 -7.28
CA HIS A 98 -8.07 7.72 -5.91
C HIS A 98 -6.61 7.62 -5.48
N LEU A 99 -5.64 7.94 -6.35
CA LEU A 99 -4.24 7.85 -5.96
C LEU A 99 -3.90 8.87 -4.89
N TRP A 100 -3.32 8.37 -3.80
CA TRP A 100 -2.78 9.21 -2.73
C TRP A 100 -1.24 9.19 -2.81
N GLU A 101 -0.67 10.37 -2.75
CA GLU A 101 0.78 10.54 -2.62
C GLU A 101 1.04 11.35 -1.35
N PRO A 102 1.93 10.83 -0.50
CA PRO A 102 2.25 11.52 0.77
C PRO A 102 2.79 12.92 0.57
#